data_01aa8bb9fba2d119e8bc5decb2a55b6c
#
_entry.id   01aa8bb9fba2d119e8bc5decb2a55b6c
#
_cell.length_a   1.000
_cell.length_b   1.000
_cell.length_c   1.000
_cell.angle_alpha   90.00
_cell.angle_beta   90.00
_cell.angle_gamma   90.00
#
_symmetry.space_group_name_H-M   'P 1'
#
loop_
_entity.id
_entity.type
_entity.pdbx_description
1 polymer ?
#
loop_
_entity_poly.entity_id
_entity_poly.type
_entity_poly.pdbx_seq_one_letter_code
_entity_poly.pdbx_strand_id
1 'polypeptide(L)'
;MSNLIRITVAPHVGTYLRFHFGERIYLSDKNLITSTLKSLFVHFEKQDPFLLKRQRKESLGDFVDIYISDGLLKKYGGHLSNDAITEFTESIDLMIKQEMFRWCHHPNADFKEVDYNIRRFIEFYEFSEDDLTFDNLKRWYYRERQRISQRKKKILKEPVLTIPILKIYFPELPTEQTQLAM
;
A
#
# COMPACT_ATOMS: atom_id res chain seq x y z
N MET A 1 27.51 -9.92 -2.72
CA MET A 1 27.21 -9.34 -4.04
C MET A 1 25.70 -9.08 -4.14
N SER A 2 25.24 -8.19 -5.01
CA SER A 2 23.82 -7.96 -5.26
C SER A 2 23.50 -8.33 -6.70
N ASN A 3 22.41 -9.04 -6.90
CA ASN A 3 21.93 -9.44 -8.22
C ASN A 3 20.88 -8.45 -8.70
N LEU A 4 20.91 -8.15 -9.99
CA LEU A 4 19.96 -7.24 -10.64
C LEU A 4 18.82 -8.04 -11.26
N ILE A 5 17.61 -7.66 -10.93
CA ILE A 5 16.38 -8.15 -11.57
C ILE A 5 15.63 -6.95 -12.14
N ARG A 6 15.31 -6.98 -13.43
CA ARG A 6 14.55 -5.94 -14.10
C ARG A 6 13.12 -6.39 -14.29
N ILE A 7 12.17 -5.57 -13.85
CA ILE A 7 10.73 -5.80 -14.04
C ILE A 7 10.11 -4.68 -14.86
N THR A 8 9.02 -5.01 -15.56
CA THR A 8 8.23 -4.03 -16.31
C THR A 8 6.98 -3.69 -15.51
N VAL A 9 6.77 -2.42 -15.22
CA VAL A 9 5.60 -1.91 -14.47
C VAL A 9 4.89 -0.82 -15.27
N ALA A 10 3.70 -0.41 -14.86
CA ALA A 10 3.05 0.75 -15.46
C ALA A 10 3.90 2.02 -15.23
N PRO A 11 3.98 2.96 -16.19
CA PRO A 11 4.89 4.10 -16.12
C PRO A 11 4.72 4.94 -14.84
N HIS A 12 3.50 5.27 -14.44
CA HIS A 12 3.24 6.00 -13.18
C HIS A 12 3.71 5.24 -11.93
N VAL A 13 3.66 3.90 -11.96
CA VAL A 13 4.20 3.06 -10.88
C VAL A 13 5.72 3.15 -10.85
N GLY A 14 6.37 3.11 -12.02
CA GLY A 14 7.81 3.31 -12.13
C GLY A 14 8.25 4.67 -11.57
N THR A 15 7.56 5.75 -11.96
CA THR A 15 7.79 7.11 -11.44
C THR A 15 7.64 7.17 -9.93
N TYR A 16 6.57 6.59 -9.38
CA TYR A 16 6.34 6.53 -7.93
C TYR A 16 7.44 5.78 -7.18
N LEU A 17 7.86 4.62 -7.72
CA LEU A 17 8.92 3.83 -7.12
C LEU A 17 10.26 4.57 -7.15
N ARG A 18 10.62 5.23 -8.26
CA ARG A 18 11.85 6.04 -8.35
C ARG A 18 11.82 7.24 -7.41
N PHE A 19 10.67 7.88 -7.22
CA PHE A 19 10.53 8.98 -6.27
C PHE A 19 10.86 8.54 -4.83
N HIS A 20 10.42 7.35 -4.42
CA HIS A 20 10.60 6.86 -3.04
C HIS A 20 11.93 6.14 -2.79
N PHE A 21 12.49 5.49 -3.81
CA PHE A 21 13.66 4.61 -3.65
C PHE A 21 14.87 5.06 -4.50
N GLY A 22 14.69 6.02 -5.40
CA GLY A 22 15.68 6.36 -6.43
C GLY A 22 15.74 5.32 -7.54
N GLU A 23 16.79 5.41 -8.37
CA GLU A 23 16.98 4.54 -9.54
C GLU A 23 17.25 3.07 -9.19
N ARG A 24 17.66 2.80 -7.95
CA ARG A 24 18.07 1.47 -7.48
C ARG A 24 17.23 1.05 -6.30
N ILE A 25 16.37 0.08 -6.50
CA ILE A 25 15.52 -0.45 -5.43
C ILE A 25 16.18 -1.64 -4.78
N TYR A 26 16.53 -1.50 -3.50
CA TYR A 26 17.09 -2.58 -2.70
C TYR A 26 15.97 -3.28 -1.92
N LEU A 27 15.85 -4.60 -2.08
CA LEU A 27 14.89 -5.38 -1.30
C LEU A 27 15.23 -5.34 0.19
N SER A 28 14.24 -4.98 1.00
CA SER A 28 14.37 -4.83 2.44
C SER A 28 13.07 -5.22 3.14
N ASP A 29 13.16 -5.75 4.35
CA ASP A 29 12.00 -6.00 5.22
C ASP A 29 11.49 -4.74 5.94
N LYS A 30 12.23 -3.65 5.84
CA LYS A 30 11.93 -2.40 6.55
C LYS A 30 10.86 -1.54 5.85
N ASN A 31 10.54 -1.84 4.58
CA ASN A 31 9.57 -1.11 3.80
C ASN A 31 8.49 -2.04 3.27
N LEU A 32 7.22 -1.62 3.38
CA LEU A 32 6.07 -2.42 2.95
C LEU A 32 6.15 -2.79 1.47
N ILE A 33 6.51 -1.86 0.60
CA ILE A 33 6.59 -2.08 -0.85
C ILE A 33 7.64 -3.15 -1.17
N THR A 34 8.84 -3.01 -0.65
CA THR A 34 9.94 -3.97 -0.90
C THR A 34 9.68 -5.31 -0.22
N SER A 35 9.00 -5.32 0.92
CA SER A 35 8.59 -6.56 1.60
C SER A 35 7.49 -7.30 0.81
N THR A 36 6.51 -6.58 0.27
CA THR A 36 5.49 -7.17 -0.62
C THR A 36 6.15 -7.75 -1.87
N LEU A 37 7.01 -6.96 -2.53
CA LEU A 37 7.73 -7.45 -3.71
C LEU A 37 8.57 -8.70 -3.38
N LYS A 38 9.23 -8.72 -2.23
CA LYS A 38 10.00 -9.87 -1.78
C LYS A 38 9.15 -11.14 -1.63
N SER A 39 7.91 -11.02 -1.14
CA SER A 39 7.01 -12.16 -0.95
C SER A 39 6.54 -12.79 -2.26
N LEU A 40 6.65 -12.07 -3.36
CA LEU A 40 6.26 -12.53 -4.71
C LEU A 40 7.38 -13.30 -5.43
N PHE A 41 8.61 -13.26 -4.91
CA PHE A 41 9.70 -14.05 -5.46
C PHE A 41 9.52 -15.54 -5.19
N VAL A 42 9.82 -16.35 -6.19
CA VAL A 42 9.77 -17.80 -6.10
C VAL A 42 11.04 -18.44 -6.67
N HIS A 43 11.34 -19.67 -6.23
CA HIS A 43 12.37 -20.47 -6.85
C HIS A 43 11.89 -20.98 -8.21
N PHE A 44 12.73 -20.90 -9.21
CA PHE A 44 12.41 -21.33 -10.58
C PHE A 44 11.90 -22.77 -10.66
N GLU A 45 12.43 -23.67 -9.85
CA GLU A 45 12.06 -25.08 -9.79
C GLU A 45 10.61 -25.33 -9.29
N LYS A 46 9.99 -24.34 -8.67
CA LYS A 46 8.61 -24.44 -8.16
C LYS A 46 7.56 -23.90 -9.13
N GLN A 47 7.97 -23.50 -10.33
CA GLN A 47 7.03 -22.98 -11.32
C GLN A 47 6.30 -24.10 -12.06
N ASP A 48 4.99 -23.93 -12.19
CA ASP A 48 4.19 -24.76 -13.09
C ASP A 48 4.59 -24.46 -14.55
N PRO A 49 5.05 -25.46 -15.33
CA PRO A 49 5.44 -25.27 -16.72
C PRO A 49 4.32 -24.71 -17.61
N PHE A 50 3.06 -24.89 -17.24
CA PHE A 50 1.90 -24.36 -17.97
C PHE A 50 1.74 -22.84 -17.81
N LEU A 51 2.21 -22.23 -16.73
CA LEU A 51 2.16 -20.79 -16.51
C LEU A 51 3.17 -20.03 -17.37
N LEU A 52 4.26 -20.68 -17.79
CA LEU A 52 5.29 -20.09 -18.65
C LEU A 52 4.78 -19.79 -20.08
N LYS A 53 3.70 -20.42 -20.53
CA LYS A 53 3.15 -20.23 -21.88
C LYS A 53 2.28 -18.99 -22.06
N ARG A 54 1.88 -18.31 -21.01
CA ARG A 54 1.15 -17.03 -21.07
C ARG A 54 2.10 -15.84 -21.04
N GLN A 55 2.99 -15.75 -22.03
CA GLN A 55 3.65 -14.48 -22.31
C GLN A 55 2.57 -13.50 -22.84
N ARG A 56 2.10 -12.61 -21.96
CA ARG A 56 1.33 -11.45 -22.42
C ARG A 56 2.25 -10.63 -23.33
N LYS A 57 1.67 -10.10 -24.40
CA LYS A 57 2.30 -9.05 -25.23
C LYS A 57 2.96 -8.05 -24.32
N GLU A 58 4.22 -7.73 -24.59
CA GLU A 58 4.96 -6.65 -23.93
C GLU A 58 4.06 -5.40 -23.93
N SER A 59 3.47 -5.08 -22.80
CA SER A 59 2.85 -3.78 -22.61
C SER A 59 3.98 -2.75 -22.65
N LEU A 60 3.77 -1.64 -23.32
CA LEU A 60 4.62 -0.44 -23.21
C LEU A 60 4.67 -0.03 -21.74
N GLY A 61 5.57 -0.64 -20.98
CA GLY A 61 5.77 -0.42 -19.56
C GLY A 61 7.11 0.26 -19.32
N ASP A 62 7.26 0.81 -18.14
CA ASP A 62 8.52 1.34 -17.66
C ASP A 62 9.33 0.24 -16.97
N PHE A 63 10.66 0.36 -16.97
CA PHE A 63 11.55 -0.61 -16.36
C PHE A 63 12.00 -0.14 -14.99
N VAL A 64 11.96 -1.06 -14.04
CA VAL A 64 12.45 -0.82 -12.68
C VAL A 64 13.51 -1.85 -12.33
N ASP A 65 14.66 -1.37 -11.88
CA ASP A 65 15.82 -2.17 -11.50
C ASP A 65 15.80 -2.50 -10.01
N ILE A 66 15.71 -3.79 -9.68
CA ILE A 66 15.62 -4.31 -8.32
C ILE A 66 16.91 -5.04 -7.98
N TYR A 67 17.51 -4.66 -6.86
CA TYR A 67 18.74 -5.26 -6.34
C TYR A 67 18.41 -6.20 -5.18
N ILE A 68 18.77 -7.47 -5.34
CA ILE A 68 18.57 -8.52 -4.34
C ILE A 68 19.93 -9.06 -3.87
N SER A 69 20.09 -9.18 -2.55
CA SER A 69 21.32 -9.78 -2.00
C SER A 69 21.33 -11.30 -2.23
N ASP A 70 22.55 -11.89 -2.28
CA ASP A 70 22.74 -13.34 -2.45
C ASP A 70 21.99 -14.15 -1.39
N GLY A 71 21.93 -13.66 -0.15
CA GLY A 71 21.19 -14.31 0.93
C GLY A 71 19.68 -14.35 0.69
N LEU A 72 19.10 -13.24 0.24
CA LEU A 72 17.67 -13.17 -0.10
C LEU A 72 17.36 -14.01 -1.36
N LEU A 73 18.27 -13.97 -2.36
CA LEU A 73 18.12 -14.78 -3.57
C LEU A 73 18.06 -16.28 -3.25
N LYS A 74 18.95 -16.75 -2.36
CA LYS A 74 18.95 -18.16 -1.91
C LYS A 74 17.68 -18.51 -1.12
N LYS A 75 17.16 -17.58 -0.35
CA LYS A 75 15.99 -17.82 0.53
C LYS A 75 14.67 -17.77 -0.21
N TYR A 76 14.47 -16.82 -1.09
CA TYR A 76 13.18 -16.53 -1.75
C TYR A 76 13.16 -16.92 -3.22
N GLY A 77 14.30 -17.15 -3.83
CA GLY A 77 14.44 -17.30 -5.27
C GLY A 77 14.66 -15.96 -5.97
N GLY A 78 14.84 -16.00 -7.28
CA GLY A 78 15.10 -14.83 -8.12
C GLY A 78 14.13 -14.69 -9.28
N HIS A 79 13.01 -15.42 -9.24
CA HIS A 79 12.05 -15.40 -10.33
C HIS A 79 10.74 -14.74 -9.90
N LEU A 80 10.22 -13.86 -10.76
CA LEU A 80 8.90 -13.25 -10.65
C LEU A 80 8.07 -13.66 -11.86
N SER A 81 6.91 -14.23 -11.62
CA SER A 81 5.95 -14.51 -12.70
C SER A 81 5.32 -13.21 -13.22
N ASN A 82 4.83 -13.21 -14.45
CA ASN A 82 4.11 -12.05 -15.00
C ASN A 82 2.86 -11.70 -14.17
N ASP A 83 2.18 -12.70 -13.60
CA ASP A 83 1.02 -12.48 -12.75
C ASP A 83 1.44 -11.80 -11.43
N ALA A 84 2.57 -12.20 -10.83
CA ALA A 84 3.12 -11.56 -9.65
C ALA A 84 3.54 -10.09 -9.92
N ILE A 85 4.13 -9.81 -11.09
CA ILE A 85 4.46 -8.44 -11.50
C ILE A 85 3.19 -7.61 -11.69
N THR A 86 2.14 -8.20 -12.27
CA THR A 86 0.84 -7.52 -12.43
C THR A 86 0.21 -7.21 -11.08
N GLU A 87 0.15 -8.19 -10.17
CA GLU A 87 -0.36 -8.02 -8.81
C GLU A 87 0.41 -6.95 -8.03
N PHE A 88 1.74 -6.94 -8.14
CA PHE A 88 2.57 -5.91 -7.56
C PHE A 88 2.23 -4.53 -8.12
N THR A 89 2.15 -4.40 -9.44
CA THR A 89 1.84 -3.14 -10.13
C THR A 89 0.46 -2.61 -9.72
N GLU A 90 -0.56 -3.46 -9.65
CA GLU A 90 -1.90 -3.10 -9.20
C GLU A 90 -1.93 -2.69 -7.72
N SER A 91 -1.14 -3.35 -6.88
CA SER A 91 -1.01 -3.01 -5.46
C SER A 91 -0.40 -1.63 -5.27
N ILE A 92 0.64 -1.29 -6.03
CA ILE A 92 1.26 0.04 -5.97
C ILE A 92 0.34 1.10 -6.55
N ASP A 93 -0.35 0.84 -7.67
CA ASP A 93 -1.34 1.75 -8.24
C ASP A 93 -2.46 2.07 -7.22
N LEU A 94 -2.92 1.06 -6.48
CA LEU A 94 -3.87 1.28 -5.39
C LEU A 94 -3.28 2.13 -4.25
N MET A 95 -2.01 1.92 -3.90
CA MET A 95 -1.31 2.74 -2.88
C MET A 95 -1.23 4.20 -3.32
N ILE A 96 -0.86 4.48 -4.56
CA ILE A 96 -0.82 5.83 -5.15
C ILE A 96 -2.19 6.50 -5.00
N LYS A 97 -3.26 5.82 -5.38
CA LYS A 97 -4.64 6.32 -5.28
C LYS A 97 -5.07 6.58 -3.84
N GLN A 98 -4.70 5.69 -2.91
CA GLN A 98 -4.98 5.87 -1.49
C GLN A 98 -4.20 7.04 -0.89
N GLU A 99 -2.98 7.25 -1.33
CA GLU A 99 -2.17 8.39 -0.90
C GLU A 99 -2.75 9.70 -1.41
N MET A 100 -3.12 9.78 -2.68
CA MET A 100 -3.85 10.91 -3.25
C MET A 100 -5.13 11.21 -2.46
N PHE A 101 -5.88 10.17 -2.06
CA PHE A 101 -7.09 10.33 -1.25
C PHE A 101 -6.78 10.94 0.12
N ARG A 102 -5.71 10.48 0.80
CA ARG A 102 -5.25 11.06 2.08
C ARG A 102 -4.77 12.49 1.89
N TRP A 103 -4.05 12.77 0.81
CA TRP A 103 -3.61 14.12 0.45
C TRP A 103 -4.79 15.09 0.38
N CYS A 104 -5.87 14.69 -0.30
CA CYS A 104 -7.10 15.49 -0.39
C CYS A 104 -7.86 15.66 0.94
N HIS A 105 -7.56 14.81 1.95
CA HIS A 105 -8.19 14.85 3.28
C HIS A 105 -7.27 15.33 4.39
N HIS A 106 -6.07 15.79 4.06
CA HIS A 106 -5.16 16.35 5.05
C HIS A 106 -5.77 17.61 5.69
N PRO A 107 -5.60 17.85 7.02
CA PRO A 107 -6.17 19.02 7.70
C PRO A 107 -5.80 20.37 7.07
N ASN A 108 -4.63 20.44 6.43
CA ASN A 108 -4.16 21.64 5.70
C ASN A 108 -4.56 21.64 4.23
N ALA A 109 -5.28 20.62 3.74
CA ALA A 109 -5.79 20.62 2.39
C ALA A 109 -7.02 21.53 2.33
N ASP A 110 -7.09 22.36 1.28
CA ASP A 110 -8.27 23.17 1.03
C ASP A 110 -9.41 22.26 0.60
N PHE A 111 -10.27 21.88 1.57
CA PHE A 111 -11.38 20.94 1.34
C PHE A 111 -12.37 21.42 0.28
N LYS A 112 -12.32 22.68 -0.10
CA LYS A 112 -13.16 23.28 -1.15
C LYS A 112 -12.68 22.94 -2.56
N GLU A 113 -11.42 22.53 -2.71
CA GLU A 113 -10.78 22.36 -4.02
C GLU A 113 -10.14 20.98 -4.20
N VAL A 114 -10.96 19.94 -4.19
CA VAL A 114 -10.48 18.56 -4.45
C VAL A 114 -9.70 18.49 -5.76
N ASP A 115 -10.19 19.19 -6.80
CA ASP A 115 -9.56 19.21 -8.12
C ASP A 115 -8.16 19.84 -8.08
N TYR A 116 -8.00 20.90 -7.32
CA TYR A 116 -6.71 21.53 -7.07
C TYR A 116 -5.73 20.59 -6.35
N ASN A 117 -6.20 19.93 -5.30
CA ASN A 117 -5.36 19.01 -4.54
C ASN A 117 -4.93 17.79 -5.38
N ILE A 118 -5.81 17.26 -6.25
CA ILE A 118 -5.44 16.19 -7.18
C ILE A 118 -4.38 16.66 -8.17
N ARG A 119 -4.51 17.88 -8.74
CA ARG A 119 -3.51 18.44 -9.66
C ARG A 119 -2.17 18.61 -8.96
N ARG A 120 -2.16 19.18 -7.74
CA ARG A 120 -0.93 19.29 -6.93
C ARG A 120 -0.30 17.95 -6.63
N PHE A 121 -1.08 16.91 -6.40
CA PHE A 121 -0.58 15.55 -6.20
C PHE A 121 0.11 15.02 -7.47
N ILE A 122 -0.49 15.21 -8.64
CA ILE A 122 0.10 14.83 -9.94
C ILE A 122 1.42 15.58 -10.17
N GLU A 123 1.44 16.89 -9.95
CA GLU A 123 2.63 17.73 -10.08
C GLU A 123 3.73 17.34 -9.10
N PHE A 124 3.38 17.02 -7.85
CA PHE A 124 4.35 16.65 -6.81
C PHE A 124 5.14 15.39 -7.14
N TYR A 125 4.47 14.40 -7.74
CA TYR A 125 5.10 13.14 -8.17
C TYR A 125 5.58 13.18 -9.62
N GLU A 126 5.34 14.27 -10.33
CA GLU A 126 5.68 14.44 -11.76
C GLU A 126 5.05 13.34 -12.64
N PHE A 127 3.80 12.93 -12.31
CA PHE A 127 3.11 11.94 -13.13
C PHE A 127 2.74 12.51 -14.50
N SER A 128 2.97 11.70 -15.55
CA SER A 128 2.52 12.05 -16.89
C SER A 128 0.99 11.94 -17.01
N GLU A 129 0.36 12.90 -17.67
CA GLU A 129 -1.08 12.87 -17.95
C GLU A 129 -1.47 11.70 -18.88
N ASP A 130 -0.53 11.16 -19.68
CA ASP A 130 -0.77 10.01 -20.54
C ASP A 130 -0.92 8.71 -19.73
N ASP A 131 -0.25 8.62 -18.58
CA ASP A 131 -0.18 7.41 -17.77
C ASP A 131 -1.19 7.43 -16.62
N LEU A 132 -1.33 8.56 -15.93
CA LEU A 132 -2.22 8.73 -14.79
C LEU A 132 -3.03 10.02 -14.94
N THR A 133 -4.15 9.92 -15.67
CA THR A 133 -4.96 11.10 -15.99
C THR A 133 -5.66 11.66 -14.76
N PHE A 134 -5.75 12.99 -14.71
CA PHE A 134 -6.54 13.71 -13.70
C PHE A 134 -7.97 13.17 -13.58
N ASP A 135 -8.63 12.91 -14.70
CA ASP A 135 -10.01 12.41 -14.72
C ASP A 135 -10.15 11.01 -14.08
N ASN A 136 -9.17 10.12 -14.29
CA ASN A 136 -9.16 8.80 -13.67
C ASN A 136 -9.02 8.90 -12.14
N LEU A 137 -8.10 9.72 -11.66
CA LEU A 137 -7.93 9.98 -10.23
C LEU A 137 -9.16 10.62 -9.60
N LYS A 138 -9.75 11.61 -10.27
CA LYS A 138 -10.97 12.28 -9.83
C LYS A 138 -12.14 11.30 -9.72
N ARG A 139 -12.39 10.47 -10.76
CA ARG A 139 -13.43 9.44 -10.74
C ARG A 139 -13.20 8.43 -9.61
N TRP A 140 -11.95 8.00 -9.41
CA TRP A 140 -11.59 7.07 -8.35
C TRP A 140 -11.85 7.70 -6.97
N TYR A 141 -11.46 8.96 -6.76
CA TYR A 141 -11.68 9.72 -5.53
C TYR A 141 -13.16 9.76 -5.13
N TYR A 142 -14.05 10.14 -6.05
CA TYR A 142 -15.47 10.24 -5.74
C TYR A 142 -16.10 8.87 -5.46
N ARG A 143 -15.71 7.82 -6.17
CA ARG A 143 -16.15 6.44 -5.88
C ARG A 143 -15.72 6.00 -4.49
N GLU A 144 -14.47 6.23 -4.12
CA GLU A 144 -13.95 5.86 -2.81
C GLU A 144 -14.64 6.64 -1.68
N ARG A 145 -14.83 7.94 -1.85
CA ARG A 145 -15.60 8.79 -0.93
C ARG A 145 -17.03 8.26 -0.72
N GLN A 146 -17.69 7.86 -1.79
CA GLN A 146 -19.03 7.27 -1.72
C GLN A 146 -19.01 5.93 -0.98
N ARG A 147 -18.03 5.06 -1.27
CA ARG A 147 -17.85 3.76 -0.62
C ARG A 147 -17.65 3.90 0.89
N ILE A 148 -16.82 4.85 1.32
CA ILE A 148 -16.59 5.14 2.74
C ILE A 148 -17.87 5.66 3.40
N SER A 149 -18.59 6.57 2.74
CA SER A 149 -19.85 7.11 3.26
C SER A 149 -20.93 6.02 3.43
N GLN A 150 -21.03 5.09 2.48
CA GLN A 150 -21.97 3.97 2.57
C GLN A 150 -21.58 3.00 3.70
N ARG A 151 -20.29 2.69 3.88
CA ARG A 151 -19.80 1.88 4.99
C ARG A 151 -20.13 2.50 6.34
N LYS A 152 -19.88 3.80 6.52
CA LYS A 152 -20.25 4.53 7.75
C LYS A 152 -21.76 4.43 8.04
N LYS A 153 -22.60 4.61 7.03
CA LYS A 153 -24.07 4.48 7.17
C LYS A 153 -24.50 3.06 7.55
N LYS A 154 -23.83 2.03 7.04
CA LYS A 154 -24.09 0.64 7.38
C LYS A 154 -23.72 0.35 8.84
N ILE A 155 -22.52 0.73 9.26
CA ILE A 155 -22.04 0.53 10.64
C ILE A 155 -22.95 1.22 11.66
N LEU A 156 -23.43 2.43 11.36
CA LEU A 156 -24.35 3.17 12.24
C LEU A 156 -25.76 2.53 12.33
N LYS A 157 -26.13 1.66 11.39
CA LYS A 157 -27.40 0.93 11.38
C LYS A 157 -27.33 -0.44 12.03
N GLU A 158 -26.12 -0.98 12.21
CA GLU A 158 -25.94 -2.23 12.92
C GLU A 158 -26.15 -2.00 14.42
N PRO A 159 -26.97 -2.81 15.11
CA PRO A 159 -27.15 -2.68 16.54
C PRO A 159 -25.79 -2.84 17.20
N VAL A 160 -25.39 -1.85 17.99
CA VAL A 160 -24.20 -1.94 18.82
C VAL A 160 -24.45 -3.10 19.79
N LEU A 161 -23.74 -4.19 19.63
CA LEU A 161 -23.70 -5.26 20.63
C LEU A 161 -23.12 -4.66 21.91
N THR A 162 -23.99 -4.23 22.81
CA THR A 162 -23.60 -3.81 24.14
C THR A 162 -23.10 -5.05 24.86
N ILE A 163 -21.80 -5.26 24.84
CA ILE A 163 -21.18 -6.26 25.72
C ILE A 163 -21.47 -5.78 27.14
N PRO A 164 -22.22 -6.52 27.98
CA PRO A 164 -22.41 -6.12 29.34
C PRO A 164 -21.03 -6.05 29.99
N ILE A 165 -20.61 -4.84 30.33
CA ILE A 165 -19.38 -4.64 31.08
C ILE A 165 -19.61 -5.36 32.40
N LEU A 166 -18.94 -6.49 32.60
CA LEU A 166 -18.86 -7.15 33.89
C LEU A 166 -18.42 -6.08 34.88
N LYS A 167 -19.32 -5.65 35.79
CA LYS A 167 -18.96 -4.78 36.89
C LYS A 167 -17.96 -5.59 37.73
N ILE A 168 -16.67 -5.31 37.50
CA ILE A 168 -15.61 -5.83 38.37
C ILE A 168 -15.80 -5.12 39.71
N TYR A 169 -16.36 -5.85 40.65
CA TYR A 169 -16.42 -5.40 42.06
C TYR A 169 -14.97 -5.42 42.56
N PHE A 170 -14.38 -4.27 42.70
CA PHE A 170 -13.17 -4.10 43.50
C PHE A 170 -13.62 -4.11 44.99
N PRO A 171 -13.25 -5.10 45.77
CA PRO A 171 -13.49 -5.01 47.22
C PRO A 171 -12.73 -3.79 47.73
N GLU A 172 -13.45 -2.93 48.46
CA GLU A 172 -12.83 -1.77 49.12
C GLU A 172 -11.71 -2.26 50.02
N LEU A 173 -10.50 -1.80 49.79
CA LEU A 173 -9.37 -2.06 50.67
C LEU A 173 -9.71 -1.51 52.07
N PRO A 174 -9.52 -2.28 53.16
CA PRO A 174 -9.75 -1.78 54.49
C PRO A 174 -8.87 -0.55 54.80
N THR A 175 -9.50 0.56 55.08
CA THR A 175 -8.82 1.79 55.51
C THR A 175 -8.21 1.50 56.88
N GLU A 176 -6.90 1.28 56.97
CA GLU A 176 -6.20 1.27 58.24
C GLU A 176 -6.30 2.67 58.88
N GLN A 177 -7.15 2.75 59.90
CA GLN A 177 -7.18 3.90 60.81
C GLN A 177 -5.89 3.90 61.61
N THR A 178 -4.92 4.70 61.22
CA THR A 178 -3.78 5.01 62.08
C THR A 178 -4.26 5.84 63.25
N GLN A 179 -4.58 5.18 64.38
CA GLN A 179 -4.74 5.85 65.65
C GLN A 179 -3.35 6.30 66.11
N LEU A 180 -3.06 7.57 65.95
CA LEU A 180 -1.98 8.26 66.68
C LEU A 180 -2.43 8.38 68.16
N ALA A 181 -1.86 7.53 68.99
CA ALA A 181 -1.92 7.70 70.43
C ALA A 181 -0.98 8.84 70.86
N MET A 182 -1.53 9.75 71.64
CA MET A 182 -0.80 10.79 72.39
C MET A 182 0.11 10.17 73.44
#